data_b013c3f3966b568ad91493f75b4ef9cd
#
_entry.id   b013c3f3966b568ad91493f75b4ef9cd
#
_cell.length_a   1.000
_cell.length_b   1.000
_cell.length_c   1.000
_cell.angle_alpha   90.00
_cell.angle_beta   90.00
_cell.angle_gamma   90.00
#
_symmetry.space_group_name_H-M   'P 1'
#
loop_
_entity.id
_entity.type
_entity.pdbx_description
1 polymer ?
#
loop_
_entity_poly.entity_id
_entity_poly.type
_entity_poly.pdbx_seq_one_letter_code
_entity_poly.pdbx_strand_id
1 'polypeptide(L)'
;MILFPPAKINLGLQILSKRSDGFHEIETCMVPIPFYDILELTLSADFSFEQTGIEIPGARGENLCEKAFYLMKSHYGIGNVRIHLRKHIPIGAGLGGGSSDAAHVLLALNELFALKLDIEILCLLAAELGSDCPFFIRNEPQLAKGRGELLTPISLNLNGLYCVLFNPKIHVSTKEAYSGVSPRMPDKTVSELLSLPIESWPALLQNDFEESVFKAHPEIAQLKSELEKTGARYVSMSGSGASVFALCNEEHEVPSSLTSAVLAKFYL
;
A
#
# COMPACT_ATOMS: atom_id res chain seq x y z
N MET A 1 -12.49 12.03 16.78
CA MET A 1 -12.68 10.86 15.91
C MET A 1 -11.40 10.07 15.87
N ILE A 2 -11.46 8.74 15.96
CA ILE A 2 -10.29 7.86 15.84
C ILE A 2 -10.54 6.91 14.67
N LEU A 3 -9.55 6.77 13.79
CA LEU A 3 -9.56 5.91 12.61
C LEU A 3 -8.33 5.00 12.61
N PHE A 4 -8.42 3.92 11.83
CA PHE A 4 -7.37 2.93 11.69
C PHE A 4 -7.00 2.77 10.21
N PRO A 5 -6.18 3.67 9.64
CA PRO A 5 -5.74 3.59 8.25
C PRO A 5 -5.00 2.26 7.99
N PRO A 6 -5.51 1.38 7.10
CA PRO A 6 -4.89 0.09 6.83
C PRO A 6 -3.69 0.22 5.90
N ALA A 7 -2.80 -0.75 5.94
CA ALA A 7 -1.84 -1.00 4.88
C ALA A 7 -2.50 -1.71 3.68
N LYS A 8 -1.77 -1.85 2.58
CA LYS A 8 -2.11 -2.69 1.43
C LYS A 8 -0.96 -3.60 1.05
N ILE A 9 -1.26 -4.68 0.36
CA ILE A 9 -0.30 -5.46 -0.42
C ILE A 9 -0.67 -5.41 -1.90
N ASN A 10 0.31 -5.76 -2.77
CA ASN A 10 0.07 -5.93 -4.19
C ASN A 10 0.12 -7.43 -4.53
N LEU A 11 -0.96 -7.96 -5.10
CA LEU A 11 -0.99 -9.30 -5.67
C LEU A 11 -0.67 -9.20 -7.16
N GLY A 12 0.55 -9.59 -7.52
CA GLY A 12 1.13 -9.34 -8.84
C GLY A 12 1.33 -7.85 -9.13
N LEU A 13 2.31 -7.56 -9.94
CA LEU A 13 2.54 -6.23 -10.49
C LEU A 13 3.25 -6.37 -11.84
N GLN A 14 2.61 -5.95 -12.90
CA GLN A 14 3.11 -6.00 -14.27
C GLN A 14 3.42 -4.58 -14.74
N ILE A 15 4.59 -4.39 -15.36
CA ILE A 15 5.01 -3.10 -15.94
C ILE A 15 4.96 -3.26 -17.45
N LEU A 16 3.90 -2.71 -18.05
CA LEU A 16 3.47 -3.01 -19.41
C LEU A 16 4.23 -2.20 -20.48
N SER A 17 4.42 -0.90 -20.22
CA SER A 17 5.09 0.01 -21.14
C SER A 17 5.60 1.27 -20.46
N LYS A 18 6.54 1.96 -21.09
CA LYS A 18 6.92 3.31 -20.71
C LYS A 18 6.05 4.33 -21.46
N ARG A 19 5.47 5.27 -20.73
CA ARG A 19 4.57 6.31 -21.24
C ARG A 19 5.35 7.52 -21.73
N SER A 20 4.71 8.33 -22.58
CA SER A 20 5.29 9.59 -23.08
C SER A 20 5.48 10.66 -21.99
N ASP A 21 4.73 10.55 -20.88
CA ASP A 21 4.84 11.44 -19.71
C ASP A 21 5.99 11.06 -18.76
N GLY A 22 6.78 10.02 -19.12
CA GLY A 22 7.92 9.55 -18.34
C GLY A 22 7.57 8.51 -17.27
N PHE A 23 6.29 8.27 -17.00
CA PHE A 23 5.80 7.21 -16.12
C PHE A 23 5.71 5.85 -16.84
N HIS A 24 5.24 4.84 -16.12
CA HIS A 24 5.00 3.51 -16.67
C HIS A 24 3.51 3.16 -16.60
N GLU A 25 3.06 2.44 -17.60
CA GLU A 25 1.77 1.76 -17.58
C GLU A 25 1.92 0.47 -16.79
N ILE A 26 1.12 0.30 -15.75
CA ILE A 26 1.18 -0.88 -14.87
C ILE A 26 -0.18 -1.57 -14.78
N GLU A 27 -0.17 -2.82 -14.34
CA GLU A 27 -1.35 -3.51 -13.84
C GLU A 27 -0.99 -4.27 -12.55
N THR A 28 -1.77 -4.07 -11.49
CA THR A 28 -1.61 -4.74 -10.20
C THR A 28 -2.94 -4.86 -9.49
N CYS A 29 -3.10 -5.85 -8.61
CA CYS A 29 -4.22 -5.88 -7.69
C CYS A 29 -3.77 -5.39 -6.32
N MET A 30 -4.40 -4.34 -5.82
CA MET A 30 -4.20 -3.83 -4.47
C MET A 30 -5.22 -4.45 -3.53
N VAL A 31 -4.77 -4.93 -2.37
CA VAL A 31 -5.61 -5.56 -1.34
C VAL A 31 -5.32 -4.89 0.00
N PRO A 32 -6.34 -4.33 0.70
CA PRO A 32 -6.15 -3.79 2.04
C PRO A 32 -5.90 -4.94 3.02
N ILE A 33 -5.04 -4.71 4.00
CA ILE A 33 -4.68 -5.71 5.00
C ILE A 33 -4.87 -5.16 6.41
N PRO A 34 -5.22 -5.99 7.41
CA PRO A 34 -5.49 -5.55 8.79
C PRO A 34 -4.20 -5.26 9.57
N PHE A 35 -3.38 -4.38 9.04
CA PHE A 35 -2.21 -3.80 9.67
C PHE A 35 -2.33 -2.28 9.56
N TYR A 36 -2.42 -1.55 10.68
CA TYR A 36 -2.95 -0.21 10.73
C TYR A 36 -2.00 0.80 11.37
N ASP A 37 -2.07 2.04 10.88
CA ASP A 37 -1.73 3.22 11.66
C ASP A 37 -2.92 3.62 12.56
N ILE A 38 -2.72 4.58 13.46
CA ILE A 38 -3.81 5.14 14.28
C ILE A 38 -3.84 6.64 14.02
N LEU A 39 -5.00 7.13 13.62
CA LEU A 39 -5.22 8.53 13.27
C LEU A 39 -6.32 9.12 14.15
N GLU A 40 -6.01 10.18 14.88
CA GLU A 40 -6.97 10.91 15.69
C GLU A 40 -7.15 12.32 15.13
N LEU A 41 -8.41 12.74 14.95
CA LEU A 41 -8.78 14.11 14.60
C LEU A 41 -9.74 14.70 15.64
N THR A 42 -9.45 15.92 16.09
CA THR A 42 -10.31 16.67 17.00
C THR A 42 -10.46 18.11 16.51
N LEU A 43 -11.65 18.71 16.67
CA LEU A 43 -11.86 20.13 16.39
C LEU A 43 -10.96 20.97 17.30
N SER A 44 -10.40 22.06 16.75
CA SER A 44 -9.47 22.93 17.47
C SER A 44 -9.59 24.37 16.99
N ALA A 45 -9.16 25.32 17.81
CA ALA A 45 -9.08 26.73 17.40
C ALA A 45 -7.99 26.95 16.34
N ASP A 46 -6.87 26.23 16.48
CA ASP A 46 -5.72 26.28 15.57
C ASP A 46 -5.41 24.92 14.99
N PHE A 47 -4.85 24.91 13.78
CA PHE A 47 -4.38 23.66 13.17
C PHE A 47 -3.07 23.21 13.84
N SER A 48 -3.02 21.92 14.17
CA SER A 48 -1.77 21.26 14.55
C SER A 48 -1.71 19.83 14.03
N PHE A 49 -0.48 19.39 13.70
CA PHE A 49 -0.16 18.04 13.32
C PHE A 49 0.94 17.50 14.25
N GLU A 50 0.67 16.39 14.88
CA GLU A 50 1.62 15.67 15.74
C GLU A 50 1.76 14.24 15.26
N GLN A 51 2.96 13.69 15.36
CA GLN A 51 3.21 12.28 15.05
C GLN A 51 3.95 11.59 16.17
N THR A 52 3.66 10.31 16.33
CA THR A 52 4.36 9.37 17.24
C THR A 52 4.61 8.04 16.53
N GLY A 53 5.37 7.14 17.15
CA GLY A 53 5.72 5.85 16.54
C GLY A 53 6.91 5.97 15.59
N ILE A 54 6.82 5.40 14.39
CA ILE A 54 7.89 5.46 13.39
C ILE A 54 8.03 6.91 12.92
N GLU A 55 9.23 7.46 13.01
CA GLU A 55 9.52 8.83 12.56
C GLU A 55 9.36 8.96 11.05
N ILE A 56 8.58 9.96 10.62
CA ILE A 56 8.38 10.30 9.20
C ILE A 56 9.39 11.40 8.86
N PRO A 57 10.33 11.15 7.94
CA PRO A 57 11.26 12.19 7.50
C PRO A 57 10.52 13.26 6.68
N GLY A 58 10.98 14.50 6.77
CA GLY A 58 10.44 15.64 6.01
C GLY A 58 10.25 16.88 6.86
N ALA A 59 10.03 18.01 6.19
CA ALA A 59 9.76 19.27 6.84
C ALA A 59 8.27 19.37 7.25
N ARG A 60 7.99 20.30 8.17
CA ARG A 60 6.62 20.65 8.56
C ARG A 60 5.83 21.11 7.33
N GLY A 61 4.61 20.62 7.15
CA GLY A 61 3.76 20.91 6.00
C GLY A 61 3.98 19.97 4.79
N GLU A 62 4.96 19.09 4.84
CA GLU A 62 5.23 18.12 3.76
C GLU A 62 4.48 16.79 3.94
N ASN A 63 3.98 16.51 5.15
CA ASN A 63 3.24 15.28 5.42
C ASN A 63 1.92 15.25 4.64
N LEU A 64 1.57 14.09 4.09
CA LEU A 64 0.34 13.92 3.31
C LEU A 64 -0.93 14.19 4.14
N CYS A 65 -0.92 13.95 5.45
CA CYS A 65 -2.03 14.30 6.34
C CYS A 65 -2.24 15.82 6.41
N GLU A 66 -1.14 16.59 6.49
CA GLU A 66 -1.22 18.06 6.49
C GLU A 66 -1.72 18.57 5.14
N LYS A 67 -1.21 18.00 4.03
CA LYS A 67 -1.66 18.33 2.67
C LYS A 67 -3.15 18.03 2.48
N ALA A 68 -3.63 16.88 2.98
CA ALA A 68 -5.05 16.51 2.94
C ALA A 68 -5.93 17.52 3.70
N PHE A 69 -5.49 17.95 4.88
CA PHE A 69 -6.19 19.00 5.63
C PHE A 69 -6.25 20.33 4.84
N TYR A 70 -5.12 20.81 4.32
CA TYR A 70 -5.08 22.06 3.58
C TYR A 70 -5.86 22.00 2.27
N LEU A 71 -5.89 20.85 1.59
CA LEU A 71 -6.71 20.62 0.41
C LEU A 71 -8.20 20.77 0.75
N MET A 72 -8.68 20.10 1.78
CA MET A 72 -10.07 20.22 2.24
C MET A 72 -10.40 21.64 2.70
N LYS A 73 -9.48 22.30 3.39
CA LYS A 73 -9.67 23.67 3.84
C LYS A 73 -9.78 24.65 2.67
N SER A 74 -8.98 24.49 1.63
CA SER A 74 -9.03 25.36 0.45
C SER A 74 -10.30 25.19 -0.37
N HIS A 75 -10.82 23.97 -0.49
CA HIS A 75 -12.03 23.69 -1.28
C HIS A 75 -13.33 23.97 -0.54
N TYR A 76 -13.37 23.71 0.77
CA TYR A 76 -14.63 23.71 1.53
C TYR A 76 -14.66 24.69 2.70
N GLY A 77 -13.57 25.43 2.94
CA GLY A 77 -13.53 26.47 4.01
C GLY A 77 -13.71 25.91 5.42
N ILE A 78 -13.34 24.63 5.66
CA ILE A 78 -13.49 23.98 6.96
C ILE A 78 -12.70 24.68 8.07
N GLY A 79 -13.15 24.49 9.30
CA GLY A 79 -12.45 24.95 10.51
C GLY A 79 -11.14 24.21 10.74
N ASN A 80 -10.45 24.53 11.82
CA ASN A 80 -9.19 23.90 12.19
C ASN A 80 -9.41 22.62 12.99
N VAL A 81 -8.43 21.74 12.91
CA VAL A 81 -8.38 20.48 13.64
C VAL A 81 -6.98 20.25 14.21
N ARG A 82 -6.91 19.47 15.27
CA ARG A 82 -5.68 18.78 15.68
C ARG A 82 -5.69 17.40 15.06
N ILE A 83 -4.61 17.05 14.39
CA ILE A 83 -4.36 15.70 13.87
C ILE A 83 -3.22 15.08 14.66
N HIS A 84 -3.43 13.88 15.20
CA HIS A 84 -2.36 13.06 15.77
C HIS A 84 -2.29 11.74 15.00
N LEU A 85 -1.13 11.47 14.43
CA LEU A 85 -0.83 10.23 13.71
C LEU A 85 0.16 9.38 14.52
N ARG A 86 -0.25 8.16 14.90
CA ARG A 86 0.66 7.15 15.42
C ARG A 86 1.04 6.18 14.32
N LYS A 87 2.28 6.28 13.87
CA LYS A 87 2.80 5.52 12.73
C LYS A 87 3.34 4.16 13.15
N HIS A 88 2.76 3.09 12.59
CA HIS A 88 3.20 1.70 12.72
C HIS A 88 3.60 1.09 11.38
N ILE A 89 2.93 1.50 10.28
CA ILE A 89 3.23 1.02 8.94
C ILE A 89 4.56 1.64 8.49
N PRO A 90 5.58 0.85 8.15
CA PRO A 90 6.88 1.35 7.71
C PRO A 90 6.78 2.23 6.47
N ILE A 91 7.60 3.27 6.42
CA ILE A 91 7.62 4.25 5.33
C ILE A 91 8.46 3.70 4.18
N GLY A 92 7.97 3.89 2.93
CA GLY A 92 8.70 3.45 1.74
C GLY A 92 8.88 1.93 1.67
N ALA A 93 7.94 1.18 2.23
CA ALA A 93 7.99 -0.28 2.33
C ALA A 93 7.06 -1.01 1.36
N GLY A 94 6.47 -0.32 0.37
CA GLY A 94 5.53 -0.90 -0.58
C GLY A 94 4.12 -1.13 -0.03
N LEU A 95 3.81 -0.62 1.18
CA LEU A 95 2.57 -0.89 1.94
C LEU A 95 1.53 0.23 1.87
N GLY A 96 1.82 1.36 1.23
CA GLY A 96 0.88 2.46 1.00
C GLY A 96 0.47 3.26 2.24
N GLY A 97 1.17 3.11 3.40
CA GLY A 97 0.75 3.69 4.67
C GLY A 97 0.51 5.19 4.64
N GLY A 98 1.41 6.00 4.04
CA GLY A 98 1.23 7.45 3.96
C GLY A 98 0.02 7.88 3.10
N SER A 99 -0.27 7.13 2.02
CA SER A 99 -1.45 7.35 1.17
C SER A 99 -2.73 6.96 1.92
N SER A 100 -2.68 5.91 2.73
CA SER A 100 -3.77 5.49 3.60
C SER A 100 -4.08 6.56 4.66
N ASP A 101 -3.05 7.08 5.33
CA ASP A 101 -3.20 8.15 6.32
C ASP A 101 -3.90 9.37 5.71
N ALA A 102 -3.44 9.83 4.55
CA ALA A 102 -4.01 10.99 3.86
C ALA A 102 -5.46 10.77 3.44
N ALA A 103 -5.78 9.60 2.87
CA ALA A 103 -7.14 9.25 2.49
C ALA A 103 -8.09 9.25 3.71
N HIS A 104 -7.61 8.72 4.84
CA HIS A 104 -8.40 8.69 6.08
C HIS A 104 -8.54 10.09 6.71
N VAL A 105 -7.60 11.01 6.50
CA VAL A 105 -7.81 12.43 6.85
C VAL A 105 -8.94 13.03 6.04
N LEU A 106 -9.00 12.78 4.71
CA LEU A 106 -10.12 13.27 3.87
C LEU A 106 -11.46 12.71 4.35
N LEU A 107 -11.55 11.39 4.61
CA LEU A 107 -12.76 10.74 5.13
C LEU A 107 -13.18 11.33 6.48
N ALA A 108 -12.24 11.49 7.41
CA ALA A 108 -12.49 12.05 8.73
C ALA A 108 -12.99 13.51 8.66
N LEU A 109 -12.37 14.33 7.82
CA LEU A 109 -12.79 15.73 7.65
C LEU A 109 -14.17 15.85 7.00
N ASN A 110 -14.47 14.98 6.02
CA ASN A 110 -15.80 14.91 5.42
C ASN A 110 -16.89 14.63 6.46
N GLU A 111 -16.63 13.67 7.36
CA GLU A 111 -17.56 13.32 8.43
C GLU A 111 -17.61 14.40 9.53
N LEU A 112 -16.44 14.85 10.02
CA LEU A 112 -16.33 15.78 11.15
C LEU A 112 -17.00 17.15 10.88
N PHE A 113 -16.93 17.60 9.61
CA PHE A 113 -17.56 18.84 9.17
C PHE A 113 -18.89 18.63 8.43
N ALA A 114 -19.42 17.39 8.40
CA ALA A 114 -20.68 17.01 7.77
C ALA A 114 -20.80 17.54 6.31
N LEU A 115 -19.71 17.45 5.53
CA LEU A 115 -19.65 17.98 4.16
C LEU A 115 -20.50 17.15 3.19
N LYS A 116 -20.77 15.88 3.49
CA LYS A 116 -21.58 14.95 2.69
C LYS A 116 -21.03 14.75 1.25
N LEU A 117 -19.71 14.82 1.09
CA LEU A 117 -19.08 14.53 -0.17
C LEU A 117 -19.24 13.04 -0.48
N ASP A 118 -19.56 12.72 -1.72
CA ASP A 118 -19.62 11.33 -2.18
C ASP A 118 -18.23 10.73 -2.40
N ILE A 119 -18.20 9.43 -2.60
CA ILE A 119 -16.96 8.65 -2.76
C ILE A 119 -16.17 9.12 -3.98
N GLU A 120 -16.83 9.48 -5.06
CA GLU A 120 -16.21 9.94 -6.30
C GLU A 120 -15.46 11.26 -6.10
N ILE A 121 -16.06 12.21 -5.39
CA ILE A 121 -15.40 13.49 -5.04
C ILE A 121 -14.20 13.25 -4.12
N LEU A 122 -14.35 12.38 -3.11
CA LEU A 122 -13.25 12.04 -2.22
C LEU A 122 -12.10 11.34 -2.96
N CYS A 123 -12.39 10.48 -3.93
CA CYS A 123 -11.39 9.86 -4.79
C CYS A 123 -10.65 10.89 -5.66
N LEU A 124 -11.35 11.89 -6.20
CA LEU A 124 -10.71 12.98 -6.96
C LEU A 124 -9.76 13.80 -6.08
N LEU A 125 -10.19 14.20 -4.89
CA LEU A 125 -9.34 14.90 -3.93
C LEU A 125 -8.13 14.04 -3.50
N ALA A 126 -8.35 12.76 -3.27
CA ALA A 126 -7.29 11.83 -2.92
C ALA A 126 -6.24 11.69 -4.04
N ALA A 127 -6.67 11.70 -5.32
CA ALA A 127 -5.77 11.62 -6.47
C ALA A 127 -4.81 12.83 -6.58
N GLU A 128 -5.19 13.99 -6.05
CA GLU A 128 -4.31 15.17 -5.97
C GLU A 128 -3.16 14.97 -4.96
N LEU A 129 -3.36 14.12 -3.96
CA LEU A 129 -2.38 13.84 -2.91
C LEU A 129 -1.38 12.74 -3.32
N GLY A 130 -1.84 11.75 -4.10
CA GLY A 130 -1.00 10.66 -4.58
C GLY A 130 -1.77 9.56 -5.28
N SER A 131 -1.08 8.81 -6.15
CA SER A 131 -1.71 7.77 -6.99
C SER A 131 -2.38 6.64 -6.19
N ASP A 132 -1.83 6.27 -5.04
CA ASP A 132 -2.39 5.20 -4.19
C ASP A 132 -3.49 5.71 -3.24
N CYS A 133 -3.67 7.04 -3.06
CA CYS A 133 -4.64 7.58 -2.10
C CYS A 133 -6.10 7.21 -2.43
N PRO A 134 -6.56 7.25 -3.70
CA PRO A 134 -7.94 6.88 -4.04
C PRO A 134 -8.30 5.44 -3.67
N PHE A 135 -7.33 4.51 -3.71
CA PHE A 135 -7.53 3.13 -3.29
C PHE A 135 -8.07 3.04 -1.86
N PHE A 136 -7.51 3.83 -0.94
CA PHE A 136 -7.87 3.80 0.48
C PHE A 136 -9.18 4.52 0.81
N ILE A 137 -9.73 5.32 -0.12
CA ILE A 137 -11.09 5.89 0.02
C ILE A 137 -12.13 4.77 -0.06
N ARG A 138 -11.98 3.81 -1.00
CA ARG A 138 -12.88 2.65 -1.14
C ARG A 138 -12.51 1.51 -0.21
N ASN A 139 -11.23 1.33 0.06
CA ASN A 139 -10.69 0.34 0.99
C ASN A 139 -11.19 -1.09 0.76
N GLU A 140 -11.21 -1.52 -0.48
CA GLU A 140 -11.59 -2.86 -0.95
C GLU A 140 -10.58 -3.36 -1.99
N PRO A 141 -10.52 -4.69 -2.30
CA PRO A 141 -9.65 -5.18 -3.37
C PRO A 141 -9.95 -4.51 -4.71
N GLN A 142 -8.94 -3.94 -5.36
CA GLN A 142 -9.07 -3.22 -6.62
C GLN A 142 -7.93 -3.57 -7.57
N LEU A 143 -8.29 -3.73 -8.85
CA LEU A 143 -7.34 -3.75 -9.95
C LEU A 143 -6.93 -2.31 -10.26
N ALA A 144 -5.64 -2.02 -10.22
CA ALA A 144 -5.06 -0.71 -10.51
C ALA A 144 -4.32 -0.76 -11.85
N LYS A 145 -4.65 0.16 -12.74
CA LYS A 145 -4.04 0.36 -14.07
C LYS A 145 -3.53 1.80 -14.21
N GLY A 146 -2.98 2.13 -15.39
CA GLY A 146 -2.37 3.43 -15.60
C GLY A 146 -1.05 3.52 -14.84
N ARG A 147 -0.88 4.56 -14.04
CA ARG A 147 0.23 4.70 -13.08
C ARG A 147 -0.09 4.08 -11.72
N GLY A 148 -1.28 3.41 -11.59
CA GLY A 148 -1.89 2.90 -10.37
C GLY A 148 -3.17 3.65 -9.96
N GLU A 149 -3.57 4.69 -10.70
CA GLU A 149 -4.71 5.57 -10.40
C GLU A 149 -6.04 5.10 -11.00
N LEU A 150 -6.01 4.27 -12.03
CA LEU A 150 -7.24 3.75 -12.66
C LEU A 150 -7.70 2.50 -11.91
N LEU A 151 -8.58 2.71 -10.94
CA LEU A 151 -9.02 1.68 -10.01
C LEU A 151 -10.36 1.07 -10.42
N THR A 152 -10.42 -0.26 -10.42
CA THR A 152 -11.65 -1.03 -10.69
C THR A 152 -11.80 -2.09 -9.60
N PRO A 153 -12.96 -2.17 -8.91
CA PRO A 153 -13.21 -3.23 -7.94
C PRO A 153 -13.06 -4.62 -8.57
N ILE A 154 -12.47 -5.54 -7.82
CA ILE A 154 -12.30 -6.94 -8.24
C ILE A 154 -12.84 -7.87 -7.16
N SER A 155 -13.63 -8.87 -7.58
CA SER A 155 -14.06 -9.92 -6.67
C SER A 155 -12.92 -10.91 -6.47
N LEU A 156 -12.33 -10.90 -5.28
CA LEU A 156 -11.21 -11.77 -4.91
C LEU A 156 -11.51 -12.42 -3.57
N ASN A 157 -11.47 -13.75 -3.55
CA ASN A 157 -11.68 -14.49 -2.31
C ASN A 157 -10.34 -14.89 -1.70
N LEU A 158 -9.94 -14.19 -0.66
CA LEU A 158 -8.75 -14.48 0.16
C LEU A 158 -9.14 -14.97 1.56
N ASN A 159 -10.44 -15.14 1.83
CA ASN A 159 -10.95 -15.49 3.15
C ASN A 159 -10.31 -16.77 3.67
N GLY A 160 -9.82 -16.71 4.90
CA GLY A 160 -9.18 -17.83 5.59
C GLY A 160 -7.71 -18.04 5.24
N LEU A 161 -7.14 -17.26 4.33
CA LEU A 161 -5.69 -17.27 4.14
C LEU A 161 -4.99 -16.54 5.29
N TYR A 162 -3.99 -17.18 5.85
CA TYR A 162 -3.12 -16.57 6.84
C TYR A 162 -1.98 -15.83 6.17
N CYS A 163 -1.84 -14.56 6.46
CA CYS A 163 -0.79 -13.71 5.91
C CYS A 163 0.27 -13.42 6.97
N VAL A 164 1.53 -13.65 6.62
CA VAL A 164 2.67 -13.16 7.40
C VAL A 164 3.36 -12.07 6.58
N LEU A 165 3.45 -10.88 7.16
CA LEU A 165 4.07 -9.71 6.56
C LEU A 165 5.46 -9.52 7.14
N PHE A 166 6.45 -9.32 6.26
CA PHE A 166 7.86 -9.12 6.62
C PHE A 166 8.36 -7.77 6.13
N ASN A 167 9.25 -7.16 6.92
CA ASN A 167 10.01 -5.99 6.49
C ASN A 167 11.48 -6.19 6.88
N PRO A 168 12.38 -6.33 5.91
CA PRO A 168 13.81 -6.50 6.16
C PRO A 168 14.50 -5.21 6.62
N LYS A 169 13.76 -4.10 6.80
CA LYS A 169 14.28 -2.76 7.17
C LYS A 169 15.27 -2.19 6.16
N ILE A 170 15.13 -2.58 4.91
CA ILE A 170 15.87 -2.04 3.77
C ILE A 170 14.99 -0.98 3.11
N HIS A 171 15.55 0.19 2.82
CA HIS A 171 14.82 1.23 2.10
C HIS A 171 15.05 1.08 0.60
N VAL A 172 13.96 0.91 -0.15
CA VAL A 172 13.97 0.89 -1.62
C VAL A 172 13.12 2.06 -2.12
N SER A 173 13.74 3.00 -2.81
CA SER A 173 12.96 4.09 -3.41
C SER A 173 12.21 3.60 -4.66
N THR A 174 11.00 4.13 -4.90
CA THR A 174 10.24 3.81 -6.12
C THR A 174 11.05 4.11 -7.38
N LYS A 175 11.84 5.19 -7.38
CA LYS A 175 12.72 5.55 -8.50
C LYS A 175 13.78 4.46 -8.75
N GLU A 176 14.36 3.92 -7.70
CA GLU A 176 15.33 2.82 -7.79
C GLU A 176 14.68 1.56 -8.35
N ALA A 177 13.52 1.17 -7.82
CA ALA A 177 12.78 0.00 -8.31
C ALA A 177 12.50 0.09 -9.83
N TYR A 178 12.07 1.26 -10.33
CA TYR A 178 11.85 1.49 -11.76
C TYR A 178 13.13 1.52 -12.61
N SER A 179 14.27 1.85 -12.03
CA SER A 179 15.51 2.07 -12.81
C SER A 179 16.05 0.83 -13.55
N GLY A 180 15.75 -0.35 -13.03
CA GLY A 180 16.21 -1.63 -13.57
C GLY A 180 15.12 -2.43 -14.29
N VAL A 181 13.92 -1.86 -14.47
CA VAL A 181 12.78 -2.59 -15.06
C VAL A 181 12.82 -2.52 -16.58
N SER A 182 12.53 -3.67 -17.21
CA SER A 182 12.29 -3.77 -18.66
C SER A 182 10.80 -4.03 -18.88
N PRO A 183 10.01 -3.01 -19.30
CA PRO A 183 8.58 -3.20 -19.57
C PRO A 183 8.33 -4.28 -20.60
N ARG A 184 7.30 -5.11 -20.39
CA ARG A 184 6.91 -6.17 -21.32
C ARG A 184 5.39 -6.36 -21.32
N MET A 185 4.86 -6.76 -22.49
CA MET A 185 3.48 -7.19 -22.57
C MET A 185 3.40 -8.65 -22.11
N PRO A 186 2.64 -8.94 -21.06
CA PRO A 186 2.47 -10.31 -20.57
C PRO A 186 1.47 -11.10 -21.44
N ASP A 187 1.57 -12.43 -21.43
CA ASP A 187 0.58 -13.30 -22.07
C ASP A 187 -0.78 -13.27 -21.37
N LYS A 188 -0.78 -13.03 -20.06
CA LYS A 188 -1.98 -12.91 -19.23
C LYS A 188 -1.86 -11.69 -18.30
N THR A 189 -2.97 -10.99 -18.16
CA THR A 189 -3.11 -9.86 -17.24
C THR A 189 -3.14 -10.32 -15.78
N VAL A 190 -2.87 -9.40 -14.84
CA VAL A 190 -3.01 -9.69 -13.41
C VAL A 190 -4.42 -10.20 -13.09
N SER A 191 -5.44 -9.59 -13.68
CA SER A 191 -6.84 -9.99 -13.47
C SER A 191 -7.11 -11.44 -13.91
N GLU A 192 -6.58 -11.84 -15.08
CA GLU A 192 -6.70 -13.22 -15.57
C GLU A 192 -5.93 -14.21 -14.67
N LEU A 193 -4.75 -13.83 -14.19
CA LEU A 193 -3.95 -14.68 -13.31
C LEU A 193 -4.60 -14.87 -11.94
N LEU A 194 -5.24 -13.84 -11.38
CA LEU A 194 -5.97 -13.91 -10.11
C LEU A 194 -7.22 -14.80 -10.18
N SER A 195 -7.78 -15.02 -11.38
CA SER A 195 -8.89 -15.95 -11.59
C SER A 195 -8.48 -17.42 -11.54
N LEU A 196 -7.18 -17.70 -11.60
CA LEU A 196 -6.64 -19.07 -11.51
C LEU A 196 -6.56 -19.50 -10.03
N PRO A 197 -6.53 -20.83 -9.77
CA PRO A 197 -6.26 -21.35 -8.43
C PRO A 197 -4.94 -20.79 -7.86
N ILE A 198 -4.91 -20.52 -6.57
CA ILE A 198 -3.73 -19.92 -5.89
C ILE A 198 -2.46 -20.76 -6.05
N GLU A 199 -2.60 -22.07 -6.27
CA GLU A 199 -1.49 -22.98 -6.55
C GLU A 199 -0.71 -22.62 -7.82
N SER A 200 -1.35 -21.92 -8.74
CA SER A 200 -0.72 -21.42 -9.97
C SER A 200 0.02 -20.10 -9.79
N TRP A 201 -0.28 -19.34 -8.74
CA TRP A 201 0.26 -18.01 -8.54
C TRP A 201 1.78 -17.96 -8.39
N PRO A 202 2.45 -18.88 -7.66
CA PRO A 202 3.91 -18.82 -7.51
C PRO A 202 4.67 -18.80 -8.84
N ALA A 203 4.15 -19.51 -9.86
CA ALA A 203 4.79 -19.58 -11.17
C ALA A 203 4.39 -18.43 -12.11
N LEU A 204 3.23 -17.84 -11.93
CA LEU A 204 2.59 -16.96 -12.93
C LEU A 204 2.39 -15.52 -12.44
N LEU A 205 1.98 -15.34 -11.19
CA LEU A 205 1.65 -14.02 -10.62
C LEU A 205 2.88 -13.42 -9.95
N GLN A 206 3.65 -12.65 -10.70
CA GLN A 206 4.92 -12.09 -10.24
C GLN A 206 4.81 -10.57 -10.04
N ASN A 207 5.76 -10.02 -9.31
CA ASN A 207 5.98 -8.58 -9.21
C ASN A 207 7.21 -8.20 -10.04
N ASP A 208 7.02 -7.47 -11.14
CA ASP A 208 8.09 -7.10 -12.07
C ASP A 208 9.21 -6.25 -11.45
N PHE A 209 8.97 -5.63 -10.29
CA PHE A 209 10.04 -4.95 -9.55
C PHE A 209 11.01 -5.92 -8.88
N GLU A 210 10.62 -7.17 -8.64
CA GLU A 210 11.48 -8.13 -7.96
C GLU A 210 12.81 -8.33 -8.67
N GLU A 211 12.82 -8.38 -10.00
CA GLU A 211 14.07 -8.55 -10.78
C GLU A 211 15.08 -7.43 -10.49
N SER A 212 14.65 -6.17 -10.55
CA SER A 212 15.53 -5.03 -10.32
C SER A 212 15.92 -4.86 -8.87
N VAL A 213 14.95 -5.01 -7.96
CA VAL A 213 15.14 -4.84 -6.52
C VAL A 213 16.02 -5.95 -5.96
N PHE A 214 15.82 -7.21 -6.34
CA PHE A 214 16.61 -8.33 -5.86
C PHE A 214 18.06 -8.29 -6.34
N LYS A 215 18.29 -7.74 -7.53
CA LYS A 215 19.66 -7.50 -8.02
C LYS A 215 20.38 -6.45 -7.19
N ALA A 216 19.69 -5.39 -6.77
CA ALA A 216 20.27 -4.33 -5.95
C ALA A 216 20.34 -4.72 -4.46
N HIS A 217 19.40 -5.50 -3.97
CA HIS A 217 19.22 -5.90 -2.56
C HIS A 217 19.02 -7.42 -2.44
N PRO A 218 20.10 -8.22 -2.55
CA PRO A 218 20.03 -9.69 -2.49
C PRO A 218 19.40 -10.24 -1.20
N GLU A 219 19.44 -9.48 -0.12
CA GLU A 219 18.84 -9.85 1.17
C GLU A 219 17.31 -9.98 1.07
N ILE A 220 16.67 -9.18 0.22
CA ILE A 220 15.22 -9.28 -0.02
C ILE A 220 14.90 -10.54 -0.82
N ALA A 221 15.73 -10.87 -1.82
CA ALA A 221 15.62 -12.09 -2.58
C ALA A 221 15.80 -13.33 -1.70
N GLN A 222 16.80 -13.29 -0.79
CA GLN A 222 17.03 -14.36 0.17
C GLN A 222 15.84 -14.56 1.09
N LEU A 223 15.29 -13.47 1.65
CA LEU A 223 14.08 -13.51 2.49
C LEU A 223 12.92 -14.20 1.75
N LYS A 224 12.62 -13.79 0.50
CA LYS A 224 11.58 -14.43 -0.30
C LYS A 224 11.85 -15.91 -0.50
N SER A 225 13.07 -16.28 -0.93
CA SER A 225 13.45 -17.66 -1.17
C SER A 225 13.39 -18.56 0.09
N GLU A 226 13.71 -18.01 1.26
CA GLU A 226 13.56 -18.74 2.52
C GLU A 226 12.08 -18.96 2.87
N LEU A 227 11.22 -17.96 2.63
CA LEU A 227 9.78 -18.07 2.84
C LEU A 227 9.11 -19.07 1.88
N GLU A 228 9.52 -19.13 0.62
CA GLU A 228 9.02 -20.12 -0.34
C GLU A 228 9.29 -21.57 0.12
N LYS A 229 10.42 -21.80 0.79
CA LYS A 229 10.78 -23.13 1.34
C LYS A 229 9.94 -23.56 2.55
N THR A 230 9.20 -22.62 3.17
CA THR A 230 8.37 -22.93 4.35
C THR A 230 7.04 -23.60 3.99
N GLY A 231 6.71 -23.75 2.71
CA GLY A 231 5.43 -24.30 2.24
C GLY A 231 4.31 -23.27 2.15
N ALA A 232 4.64 -21.98 2.16
CA ALA A 232 3.68 -20.92 1.86
C ALA A 232 3.09 -21.11 0.46
N ARG A 233 1.79 -20.84 0.29
CA ARG A 233 1.10 -20.98 -1.00
C ARG A 233 1.52 -19.94 -2.02
N TYR A 234 1.81 -18.74 -1.54
CA TYR A 234 2.27 -17.63 -2.38
C TYR A 234 3.15 -16.70 -1.57
N VAL A 235 4.27 -16.27 -2.13
CA VAL A 235 5.21 -15.32 -1.54
C VAL A 235 5.54 -14.27 -2.58
N SER A 236 5.42 -12.99 -2.22
CA SER A 236 5.74 -11.89 -3.14
C SER A 236 6.19 -10.65 -2.38
N MET A 237 6.95 -9.81 -3.06
CA MET A 237 7.25 -8.46 -2.61
C MET A 237 6.03 -7.55 -2.86
N SER A 238 5.71 -6.65 -1.95
CA SER A 238 4.63 -5.69 -2.10
C SER A 238 5.12 -4.39 -2.75
N GLY A 239 4.47 -3.98 -3.85
CA GLY A 239 4.80 -2.75 -4.57
C GLY A 239 6.27 -2.69 -4.97
N SER A 240 6.93 -1.55 -4.78
CA SER A 240 8.36 -1.37 -5.04
C SER A 240 9.28 -1.93 -3.95
N GLY A 241 8.73 -2.63 -2.95
CA GLY A 241 9.48 -3.21 -1.83
C GLY A 241 9.66 -2.20 -0.67
N ALA A 242 10.42 -2.57 0.36
CA ALA A 242 11.09 -3.86 0.55
C ALA A 242 10.23 -4.93 1.27
N SER A 243 8.97 -4.64 1.63
CA SER A 243 8.15 -5.63 2.33
C SER A 243 7.85 -6.84 1.46
N VAL A 244 7.94 -8.01 2.07
CA VAL A 244 7.58 -9.31 1.48
C VAL A 244 6.45 -9.90 2.31
N PHE A 245 5.50 -10.55 1.67
CA PHE A 245 4.41 -11.24 2.35
C PHE A 245 4.30 -12.70 1.89
N ALA A 246 3.86 -13.55 2.81
CA ALA A 246 3.60 -14.95 2.56
C ALA A 246 2.13 -15.25 2.88
N LEU A 247 1.42 -15.92 1.96
CA LEU A 247 0.06 -16.40 2.14
C LEU A 247 0.09 -17.91 2.41
N CYS A 248 -0.57 -18.34 3.48
CA CYS A 248 -0.62 -19.72 3.95
C CYS A 248 -2.08 -20.15 4.17
N ASN A 249 -2.34 -21.45 4.24
CA ASN A 249 -3.69 -21.98 4.53
C ASN A 249 -4.11 -21.77 5.99
N GLU A 250 -3.14 -21.77 6.90
CA GLU A 250 -3.33 -21.74 8.34
C GLU A 250 -2.16 -21.00 8.99
N GLU A 251 -2.23 -20.79 10.29
CA GLU A 251 -1.13 -20.22 11.05
C GLU A 251 0.17 -20.94 10.73
N HIS A 252 1.17 -20.16 10.36
CA HIS A 252 2.42 -20.66 9.83
C HIS A 252 3.57 -20.35 10.78
N GLU A 253 4.35 -21.38 11.11
CA GLU A 253 5.57 -21.19 11.87
C GLU A 253 6.63 -20.50 11.02
N VAL A 254 7.09 -19.35 11.51
CA VAL A 254 8.16 -18.59 10.87
C VAL A 254 9.51 -19.13 11.36
N PRO A 255 10.43 -19.46 10.47
CA PRO A 255 11.78 -19.85 10.86
C PRO A 255 12.42 -18.84 11.80
N SER A 256 13.16 -19.30 12.79
CA SER A 256 13.79 -18.44 13.81
C SER A 256 14.71 -17.38 13.19
N SER A 257 15.37 -17.68 12.07
CA SER A 257 16.21 -16.75 11.31
C SER A 257 15.43 -15.56 10.74
N LEU A 258 14.12 -15.70 10.50
CA LEU A 258 13.27 -14.66 9.91
C LEU A 258 12.40 -13.91 10.92
N THR A 259 12.38 -14.34 12.19
CA THR A 259 11.50 -13.76 13.21
C THR A 259 11.72 -12.26 13.42
N SER A 260 12.97 -11.78 13.30
CA SER A 260 13.30 -10.35 13.43
C SER A 260 12.78 -9.47 12.31
N ALA A 261 12.45 -10.06 11.16
CA ALA A 261 11.86 -9.35 10.00
C ALA A 261 10.33 -9.40 10.01
N VAL A 262 9.68 -10.19 10.87
CA VAL A 262 8.20 -10.24 10.95
C VAL A 262 7.67 -8.90 11.41
N LEU A 263 6.76 -8.33 10.62
CA LEU A 263 6.08 -7.09 10.91
C LEU A 263 4.69 -7.34 11.50
N ALA A 264 3.93 -8.25 10.90
CA ALA A 264 2.58 -8.60 11.35
C ALA A 264 2.18 -10.00 10.88
N LYS A 265 1.16 -10.58 11.55
CA LYS A 265 0.52 -11.85 11.22
C LYS A 265 -0.98 -11.71 11.40
N PHE A 266 -1.77 -12.13 10.41
CA PHE A 266 -3.24 -11.98 10.44
C PHE A 266 -3.92 -12.91 9.42
N TYR A 267 -5.22 -13.12 9.57
CA TYR A 267 -6.07 -13.70 8.54
C TYR A 267 -6.64 -12.60 7.62
N LEU A 268 -6.74 -12.94 6.32
CA LEU A 268 -7.38 -12.10 5.31
C LEU A 268 -8.87 -12.38 5.22
#